data_df851c28aae6965b3d39cd76891e1abb
#
_entry.id   df851c28aae6965b3d39cd76891e1abb
#
_cell.length_a   1.000
_cell.length_b   1.000
_cell.length_c   1.000
_cell.angle_alpha   90.00
_cell.angle_beta   90.00
_cell.angle_gamma   90.00
#
_symmetry.space_group_name_H-M   'P 1'
#
loop_
_entity.id
_entity.type
_entity.pdbx_description
1 polymer ?
#
loop_
_entity_poly.entity_id
_entity_poly.type
_entity_poly.pdbx_seq_one_letter_code
_entity_poly.pdbx_strand_id
1 'polypeptide(L)'
;AALAAYRASLAIRETLARRDPANTEWQRDLSISHEKIGNVLLVQGNGPAALTAYRKSLASRETLARRDPGNAQWQVDLAVSCYKLGTTSALPVAERRAFLLRGRDILKQIKAAGRLAPAQDWIGEFDAELAKLPAAN
;
A
#
# COMPACT_ATOMS: atom_id res chain seq x y z
N ALA A 1 4.20 -9.68 20.70
CA ALA A 1 5.19 -8.65 21.04
C ALA A 1 5.30 -7.56 19.96
N ALA A 2 5.64 -7.92 18.70
CA ALA A 2 5.75 -6.92 17.64
C ALA A 2 4.41 -6.25 17.32
N LEU A 3 3.33 -7.02 17.27
CA LEU A 3 2.00 -6.48 16.98
C LEU A 3 1.53 -5.51 18.07
N ALA A 4 1.75 -5.82 19.35
CA ALA A 4 1.40 -4.94 20.44
C ALA A 4 2.16 -3.62 20.37
N ALA A 5 3.46 -3.66 20.06
CA ALA A 5 4.29 -2.48 19.90
C ALA A 5 3.81 -1.61 18.71
N TYR A 6 3.48 -2.23 17.58
CA TYR A 6 2.97 -1.51 16.41
C TYR A 6 1.60 -0.88 16.69
N ARG A 7 0.72 -1.56 17.42
CA ARG A 7 -0.58 -1.01 17.81
C ARG A 7 -0.46 0.17 18.76
N ALA A 8 0.48 0.11 19.72
CA ALA A 8 0.74 1.23 20.61
C ALA A 8 1.26 2.45 19.85
N SER A 9 2.19 2.24 18.91
CA SER A 9 2.70 3.29 18.03
C SER A 9 1.59 3.86 17.13
N LEU A 10 0.73 2.99 16.59
CA LEU A 10 -0.40 3.40 15.78
C LEU A 10 -1.35 4.34 16.54
N ALA A 11 -1.68 4.02 17.79
CA ALA A 11 -2.58 4.83 18.60
C ALA A 11 -2.04 6.27 18.76
N ILE A 12 -0.74 6.42 18.96
CA ILE A 12 -0.09 7.73 19.04
C ILE A 12 -0.19 8.47 17.69
N ARG A 13 0.09 7.78 16.59
CA ARG A 13 0.05 8.37 15.26
C ARG A 13 -1.37 8.74 14.83
N GLU A 14 -2.35 7.96 15.18
CA GLU A 14 -3.76 8.29 14.94
C GLU A 14 -4.16 9.57 15.69
N THR A 15 -3.73 9.71 16.92
CA THR A 15 -3.99 10.92 17.71
C THR A 15 -3.36 12.16 17.08
N LEU A 16 -2.11 12.06 16.66
CA LEU A 16 -1.41 13.17 15.97
C LEU A 16 -2.10 13.54 14.66
N ALA A 17 -2.45 12.55 13.85
CA ALA A 17 -3.11 12.77 12.56
C ALA A 17 -4.49 13.40 12.72
N ARG A 18 -5.23 13.08 13.79
CA ARG A 18 -6.51 13.73 14.10
C ARG A 18 -6.35 15.17 14.54
N ARG A 19 -5.26 15.49 15.26
CA ARG A 19 -4.98 16.87 15.69
C ARG A 19 -4.70 17.82 14.54
N ASP A 20 -4.03 17.32 13.52
CA ASP A 20 -3.68 18.10 12.33
C ASP A 20 -3.84 17.24 11.08
N PRO A 21 -5.08 17.13 10.56
CA PRO A 21 -5.35 16.36 9.33
C PRO A 21 -4.62 16.89 8.10
N ALA A 22 -4.15 18.12 8.12
CA ALA A 22 -3.39 18.71 7.02
C ALA A 22 -1.92 18.33 7.03
N ASN A 23 -1.41 17.74 8.13
CA ASN A 23 -0.02 17.31 8.23
C ASN A 23 0.19 16.04 7.42
N THR A 24 0.75 16.18 6.21
CA THR A 24 0.94 15.08 5.27
C THR A 24 1.95 14.06 5.77
N GLU A 25 2.96 14.48 6.53
CA GLU A 25 3.95 13.59 7.11
C GLU A 25 3.29 12.63 8.13
N TRP A 26 2.44 13.15 9.01
CA TRP A 26 1.69 12.33 9.95
C TRP A 26 0.71 11.38 9.25
N GLN A 27 0.07 11.82 8.18
CA GLN A 27 -0.80 10.95 7.38
C GLN A 27 -0.01 9.82 6.71
N ARG A 28 1.18 10.13 6.19
CA ARG A 28 2.06 9.13 5.61
C ARG A 28 2.53 8.13 6.66
N ASP A 29 2.99 8.60 7.82
CA ASP A 29 3.40 7.75 8.94
C ASP A 29 2.29 6.81 9.39
N LEU A 30 1.05 7.30 9.41
CA LEU A 30 -0.12 6.50 9.73
C LEU A 30 -0.31 5.38 8.71
N SER A 31 -0.17 5.66 7.42
CA SER A 31 -0.28 4.65 6.38
C SER A 31 0.77 3.55 6.51
N ILE A 32 2.00 3.92 6.83
CA ILE A 32 3.11 2.97 7.05
C ILE A 32 2.82 2.09 8.27
N SER A 33 2.26 2.66 9.34
CA SER A 33 1.89 1.90 10.54
C SER A 33 0.83 0.84 10.25
N HIS A 34 -0.20 1.19 9.48
CA HIS A 34 -1.23 0.22 9.07
C HIS A 34 -0.64 -0.89 8.19
N GLU A 35 0.28 -0.56 7.28
CA GLU A 35 0.94 -1.57 6.45
C GLU A 35 1.75 -2.55 7.30
N LYS A 36 2.53 -2.06 8.26
CA LYS A 36 3.33 -2.92 9.15
C LYS A 36 2.44 -3.85 9.97
N ILE A 37 1.32 -3.36 10.49
CA ILE A 37 0.35 -4.18 11.20
C ILE A 37 -0.22 -5.25 10.28
N GLY A 38 -0.57 -4.89 9.05
CA GLY A 38 -1.05 -5.83 8.05
C GLY A 38 -0.03 -6.94 7.77
N ASN A 39 1.24 -6.59 7.63
CA ASN A 39 2.32 -7.55 7.40
C ASN A 39 2.42 -8.57 8.54
N VAL A 40 2.37 -8.11 9.79
CA VAL A 40 2.45 -9.00 10.97
C VAL A 40 1.23 -9.91 11.03
N LEU A 41 0.03 -9.37 10.82
CA LEU A 41 -1.21 -10.15 10.83
C LEU A 41 -1.22 -11.22 9.74
N LEU A 42 -0.68 -10.91 8.57
CA LEU A 42 -0.58 -11.87 7.47
C LEU A 42 0.34 -13.03 7.84
N VAL A 43 1.51 -12.73 8.42
CA VAL A 43 2.46 -13.77 8.89
C VAL A 43 1.83 -14.64 9.98
N GLN A 44 0.96 -14.07 10.81
CA GLN A 44 0.23 -14.82 11.84
C GLN A 44 -0.95 -15.65 11.28
N GLY A 45 -1.19 -15.60 9.98
CA GLY A 45 -2.28 -16.33 9.35
C GLY A 45 -3.64 -15.66 9.47
N ASN A 46 -3.70 -14.40 9.90
CA ASN A 46 -4.95 -13.66 10.02
C ASN A 46 -5.19 -12.78 8.78
N GLY A 47 -5.56 -13.41 7.66
CA GLY A 47 -5.81 -12.73 6.40
C GLY A 47 -6.87 -11.64 6.46
N PRO A 48 -8.06 -11.88 7.03
CA PRO A 48 -9.10 -10.86 7.14
C PRO A 48 -8.67 -9.60 7.89
N ALA A 49 -7.97 -9.75 9.02
CA ALA A 49 -7.46 -8.61 9.77
C ALA A 49 -6.35 -7.88 9.01
N ALA A 50 -5.48 -8.61 8.33
CA ALA A 50 -4.45 -8.03 7.48
C ALA A 50 -5.06 -7.18 6.36
N LEU A 51 -6.12 -7.67 5.70
CA LEU A 51 -6.84 -6.91 4.68
C LEU A 51 -7.37 -5.59 5.22
N THR A 52 -7.97 -5.61 6.41
CA THR A 52 -8.48 -4.38 7.04
C THR A 52 -7.36 -3.36 7.22
N ALA A 53 -6.20 -3.79 7.71
CA ALA A 53 -5.05 -2.91 7.90
C ALA A 53 -4.52 -2.39 6.56
N TYR A 54 -4.37 -3.23 5.56
CA TYR A 54 -3.91 -2.81 4.24
C TYR A 54 -4.87 -1.84 3.56
N ARG A 55 -6.19 -2.02 3.72
CA ARG A 55 -7.18 -1.10 3.17
C ARG A 55 -7.14 0.27 3.83
N LYS A 56 -6.86 0.32 5.13
CA LYS A 56 -6.65 1.61 5.83
C LYS A 56 -5.40 2.32 5.31
N SER A 57 -4.32 1.60 5.11
CA SER A 57 -3.11 2.13 4.50
C SER A 57 -3.38 2.67 3.10
N LEU A 58 -4.08 1.90 2.28
CA LEU A 58 -4.46 2.30 0.92
C LEU A 58 -5.26 3.60 0.93
N ALA A 59 -6.27 3.72 1.79
CA ALA A 59 -7.12 4.90 1.86
C ALA A 59 -6.32 6.17 2.17
N SER A 60 -5.39 6.10 3.11
CA SER A 60 -4.50 7.22 3.44
C SER A 60 -3.61 7.60 2.27
N ARG A 61 -3.05 6.60 1.58
CA ARG A 61 -2.17 6.81 0.43
C ARG A 61 -2.92 7.34 -0.78
N GLU A 62 -4.16 6.91 -1.00
CA GLU A 62 -5.01 7.47 -2.05
C GLU A 62 -5.30 8.94 -1.80
N THR A 63 -5.58 9.30 -0.57
CA THR A 63 -5.85 10.69 -0.18
C THR A 63 -4.64 11.58 -0.46
N LEU A 64 -3.44 11.15 -0.05
CA LEU A 64 -2.20 11.89 -0.31
C LEU A 64 -1.91 12.00 -1.81
N ALA A 65 -2.02 10.91 -2.54
CA ALA A 65 -1.74 10.88 -3.97
C ALA A 65 -2.69 11.79 -4.79
N ARG A 66 -3.96 11.89 -4.38
CA ARG A 66 -4.92 12.81 -5.00
C ARG A 66 -4.62 14.27 -4.66
N ARG A 67 -4.08 14.51 -3.47
CA ARG A 67 -3.76 15.85 -2.98
C ARG A 67 -2.63 16.50 -3.78
N ASP A 68 -1.62 15.70 -4.15
CA ASP A 68 -0.50 16.13 -5.00
C ASP A 68 -0.14 15.00 -5.96
N PRO A 69 -0.79 14.93 -7.13
CA PRO A 69 -0.50 13.90 -8.13
C PRO A 69 0.94 13.93 -8.65
N GLY A 70 1.63 15.06 -8.52
CA GLY A 70 3.03 15.23 -8.93
C GLY A 70 4.04 14.71 -7.91
N ASN A 71 3.61 14.34 -6.70
CA ASN A 71 4.51 13.80 -5.69
C ASN A 71 4.81 12.32 -5.99
N ALA A 72 5.99 12.07 -6.56
CA ALA A 72 6.41 10.73 -6.97
C ALA A 72 6.44 9.74 -5.79
N GLN A 73 6.92 10.16 -4.62
CA GLN A 73 6.97 9.28 -3.45
C GLN A 73 5.57 8.83 -3.01
N TRP A 74 4.60 9.74 -3.00
CA TRP A 74 3.23 9.41 -2.62
C TRP A 74 2.58 8.45 -3.64
N GLN A 75 2.91 8.60 -4.92
CA GLN A 75 2.46 7.67 -5.95
C GLN A 75 3.10 6.28 -5.77
N VAL A 76 4.40 6.23 -5.45
CA VAL A 76 5.10 4.97 -5.15
C VAL A 76 4.48 4.29 -3.92
N ASP A 77 4.20 5.04 -2.86
CA ASP A 77 3.53 4.50 -1.66
C ASP A 77 2.18 3.85 -2.02
N LEU A 78 1.42 4.51 -2.90
CA LEU A 78 0.15 3.98 -3.39
C LEU A 78 0.35 2.67 -4.16
N ALA A 79 1.36 2.60 -5.03
CA ALA A 79 1.68 1.38 -5.76
C ALA A 79 2.07 0.24 -4.81
N VAL A 80 2.79 0.53 -3.72
CA VAL A 80 3.14 -0.48 -2.70
C VAL A 80 1.87 -1.04 -2.05
N SER A 81 0.89 -0.22 -1.71
CA SER A 81 -0.39 -0.69 -1.18
C SER A 81 -1.13 -1.58 -2.19
N CYS A 82 -1.10 -1.23 -3.47
CA CYS A 82 -1.66 -2.06 -4.52
C CYS A 82 -0.97 -3.42 -4.60
N TYR A 83 0.35 -3.46 -4.46
CA TYR A 83 1.11 -4.72 -4.43
C TYR A 83 0.70 -5.59 -3.25
N LYS A 84 0.63 -5.01 -2.04
CA LYS A 84 0.24 -5.75 -0.83
C LYS A 84 -1.14 -6.39 -0.98
N LEU A 85 -2.12 -5.63 -1.45
CA LEU A 85 -3.47 -6.15 -1.68
C LEU A 85 -3.51 -7.13 -2.85
N GLY A 86 -2.76 -6.88 -3.91
CA GLY A 86 -2.72 -7.74 -5.09
C GLY A 86 -2.07 -9.10 -4.85
N THR A 87 -1.23 -9.22 -3.83
CA THR A 87 -0.54 -10.48 -3.49
C THR A 87 -1.16 -11.23 -2.31
N THR A 88 -2.22 -10.68 -1.71
CA THR A 88 -2.89 -11.30 -0.58
C THR A 88 -3.92 -12.33 -1.05
N SER A 89 -3.73 -13.60 -0.68
CA SER A 89 -4.64 -14.69 -1.06
C SER A 89 -6.04 -14.57 -0.46
N ALA A 90 -6.24 -13.70 0.52
CA ALA A 90 -7.55 -13.45 1.13
C ALA A 90 -8.52 -12.70 0.19
N LEU A 91 -8.02 -12.11 -0.91
CA LEU A 91 -8.87 -11.45 -1.91
C LEU A 91 -9.14 -12.37 -3.11
N PRO A 92 -10.31 -12.21 -3.76
CA PRO A 92 -10.60 -12.89 -5.03
C PRO A 92 -9.57 -12.52 -6.11
N VAL A 93 -9.32 -13.45 -7.03
CA VAL A 93 -8.32 -13.28 -8.11
C VAL A 93 -8.59 -12.02 -8.93
N ALA A 94 -9.85 -11.73 -9.27
CA ALA A 94 -10.19 -10.55 -10.06
C ALA A 94 -9.80 -9.24 -9.36
N GLU A 95 -10.01 -9.15 -8.05
CA GLU A 95 -9.62 -7.98 -7.27
C GLU A 95 -8.10 -7.87 -7.17
N ARG A 96 -7.42 -8.98 -6.94
CA ARG A 96 -5.96 -9.03 -6.90
C ARG A 96 -5.35 -8.54 -8.21
N ARG A 97 -5.89 -9.01 -9.33
CA ARG A 97 -5.45 -8.58 -10.66
C ARG A 97 -5.63 -7.08 -10.86
N ALA A 98 -6.77 -6.54 -10.45
CA ALA A 98 -7.06 -5.11 -10.56
C ALA A 98 -6.04 -4.27 -9.78
N PHE A 99 -5.71 -4.67 -8.56
CA PHE A 99 -4.69 -3.97 -7.76
C PHE A 99 -3.32 -4.05 -8.40
N LEU A 100 -2.90 -5.22 -8.87
CA LEU A 100 -1.59 -5.39 -9.50
C LEU A 100 -1.47 -4.56 -10.77
N LEU A 101 -2.50 -4.53 -11.60
CA LEU A 101 -2.52 -3.69 -12.80
C LEU A 101 -2.43 -2.21 -12.45
N ARG A 102 -3.19 -1.77 -11.46
CA ARG A 102 -3.18 -0.38 -11.00
C ARG A 102 -1.81 0.05 -10.50
N GLY A 103 -1.20 -0.74 -9.64
CA GLY A 103 0.13 -0.44 -9.10
C GLY A 103 1.21 -0.42 -10.17
N ARG A 104 1.18 -1.38 -11.10
CA ARG A 104 2.09 -1.42 -12.23
C ARG A 104 1.97 -0.17 -13.09
N ASP A 105 0.75 0.25 -13.41
CA ASP A 105 0.50 1.42 -14.23
C ASP A 105 1.00 2.70 -13.56
N ILE A 106 0.83 2.82 -12.25
CA ILE A 106 1.37 3.95 -11.49
C ILE A 106 2.90 4.03 -11.66
N LEU A 107 3.61 2.91 -11.46
CA LEU A 107 5.06 2.88 -11.59
C LEU A 107 5.51 3.17 -13.02
N LYS A 108 4.81 2.66 -14.03
CA LYS A 108 5.11 2.94 -15.44
C LYS A 108 4.98 4.42 -15.75
N GLN A 109 3.95 5.08 -15.24
CA GLN A 109 3.76 6.52 -15.45
C GLN A 109 4.87 7.34 -14.81
N ILE A 110 5.27 6.99 -13.58
CA ILE A 110 6.37 7.66 -12.90
C ILE A 110 7.68 7.47 -13.65
N LYS A 111 7.93 6.24 -14.11
CA LYS A 111 9.13 5.91 -14.90
C LYS A 111 9.16 6.68 -16.21
N ALA A 112 8.05 6.74 -16.94
CA ALA A 112 7.95 7.49 -18.19
C ALA A 112 8.22 8.99 -18.01
N ALA A 113 7.88 9.53 -16.83
CA ALA A 113 8.18 10.91 -16.46
C ALA A 113 9.64 11.12 -15.98
N GLY A 114 10.44 10.06 -15.95
CA GLY A 114 11.84 10.13 -15.49
C GLY A 114 11.99 10.32 -13.98
N ARG A 115 10.97 9.97 -13.19
CA ARG A 115 10.93 10.28 -11.76
C ARG A 115 10.94 9.05 -10.87
N LEU A 116 11.08 7.84 -11.45
CA LEU A 116 11.15 6.61 -10.69
C LEU A 116 12.60 6.27 -10.35
N ALA A 117 12.92 6.21 -9.06
CA ALA A 117 14.24 5.78 -8.61
C ALA A 117 14.47 4.30 -8.99
N PRO A 118 15.69 3.91 -9.43
CA PRO A 118 15.97 2.51 -9.79
C PRO A 118 15.64 1.52 -8.68
N ALA A 119 15.86 1.88 -7.42
CA ALA A 119 15.54 1.03 -6.28
C ALA A 119 14.03 0.84 -6.05
N GLN A 120 13.20 1.66 -6.68
CA GLN A 120 11.74 1.61 -6.61
C GLN A 120 11.09 1.06 -7.88
N ASP A 121 11.89 0.64 -8.85
CA ASP A 121 11.38 0.05 -10.09
C ASP A 121 10.99 -1.41 -9.85
N TRP A 122 9.80 -1.60 -9.32
CA TRP A 122 9.21 -2.91 -9.06
C TRP A 122 8.24 -3.37 -10.15
N ILE A 123 8.32 -2.77 -11.34
CA ILE A 123 7.42 -3.12 -12.46
C ILE A 123 7.52 -4.62 -12.77
N GLY A 124 8.73 -5.17 -12.78
CA GLY A 124 8.95 -6.60 -13.01
C GLY A 124 8.31 -7.50 -11.95
N GLU A 125 8.31 -7.07 -10.70
CA GLU A 125 7.67 -7.81 -9.60
C GLU A 125 6.15 -7.82 -9.78
N PHE A 126 5.54 -6.71 -10.21
CA PHE A 126 4.12 -6.70 -10.55
C PHE A 126 3.80 -7.65 -11.71
N ASP A 127 4.62 -7.63 -12.75
CA ASP A 127 4.45 -8.54 -13.90
C ASP A 127 4.56 -10.01 -13.48
N ALA A 128 5.52 -10.34 -12.60
CA ALA A 128 5.69 -11.69 -12.09
C ALA A 128 4.48 -12.16 -11.29
N GLU A 129 3.92 -11.31 -10.44
CA GLU A 129 2.73 -11.65 -9.66
C GLU A 129 1.48 -11.77 -10.54
N LEU A 130 1.34 -10.93 -11.56
CA LEU A 130 0.26 -11.05 -12.53
C LEU A 130 0.33 -12.37 -13.30
N ALA A 131 1.54 -12.81 -13.66
CA ALA A 131 1.74 -14.07 -14.37
C ALA A 131 1.35 -15.30 -13.54
N LYS A 132 1.38 -15.21 -12.21
CA LYS A 132 0.98 -16.29 -11.32
C LYS A 132 -0.53 -16.46 -11.19
N LEU A 133 -1.31 -15.42 -11.54
CA LEU A 133 -2.77 -15.48 -11.41
C LEU A 133 -3.38 -16.29 -12.55
N PRO A 134 -4.48 -17.04 -12.28
CA PRO A 134 -5.21 -17.70 -13.35
C PRO A 134 -5.70 -16.72 -14.41
N ALA A 135 -5.83 -17.18 -15.64
CA ALA A 135 -6.37 -16.37 -16.72
C ALA A 135 -7.76 -15.83 -16.37
N ALA A 136 -8.05 -14.61 -16.82
CA ALA A 136 -9.38 -14.03 -16.66
C ALA A 136 -10.38 -14.79 -17.55
N ASN A 137 -11.53 -15.12 -16.97
CA ASN A 137 -12.63 -15.76 -17.71
C ASN A 137 -13.56 -14.71 -18.30
#